data_8ef0e7b809f6b519e9527254621ff536
#
_entry.id   8ef0e7b809f6b519e9527254621ff536
#
_cell.length_a   1.000
_cell.length_b   1.000
_cell.length_c   1.000
_cell.angle_alpha   90.00
_cell.angle_beta   90.00
_cell.angle_gamma   90.00
#
_symmetry.space_group_name_H-M   'P 1'
#
loop_
_entity.id
_entity.type
_entity.pdbx_description
1 polymer ?
#
loop_
_entity_poly.entity_id
_entity_poly.type
_entity_poly.pdbx_seq_one_letter_code
_entity_poly.pdbx_strand_id
1 'polypeptide(L)'
;MTITIIAPPQADAAAPAPGNRPGVAHIDPNMKLVTGTFCSASEDWFEEPLERGLRLILVQSGQLRCRIPGQPEHLIEGPSLCTIANDGDFTSAQIYGTDKPLRYTIVQLGVEALDSRLGWLPEQLIRRSGGDPRIMSCPAPRAMQALASQIATCQMLGPTRDLYLGGKALELAALSAQFLSGEGRPVEEPRITCSEVERIHAARDLLVGALQEPPSLDTLASRVGMNPRKLTAGFRKVFGASVFGYLQEYRLCEAHRMLCDEEANVSTVAYRVGYSPAHFSIAFRKRYGISPSEIR
;
A
#
# COMPACT_ATOMS: atom_id res chain seq x y z
N MET A 1 19.95 22.20 -18.39
CA MET A 1 18.94 21.19 -18.11
C MET A 1 19.13 20.76 -16.66
N THR A 2 18.35 21.33 -15.76
CA THR A 2 18.54 21.16 -14.32
C THR A 2 17.66 19.98 -13.88
N ILE A 3 18.31 18.92 -13.42
CA ILE A 3 17.62 17.74 -12.86
C ILE A 3 17.14 18.15 -11.48
N THR A 4 15.84 18.42 -11.34
CA THR A 4 15.24 18.60 -10.02
C THR A 4 14.92 17.22 -9.46
N ILE A 5 15.78 16.74 -8.58
CA ILE A 5 15.56 15.54 -7.80
C ILE A 5 14.51 15.92 -6.75
N ILE A 6 13.29 15.40 -6.87
CA ILE A 6 12.33 15.41 -5.77
C ILE A 6 12.74 14.23 -4.86
N ALA A 7 13.82 14.44 -4.14
CA ALA A 7 14.09 13.69 -2.92
C ALA A 7 13.29 14.38 -1.81
N PRO A 8 12.82 13.65 -0.79
CA PRO A 8 12.42 14.29 0.45
C PRO A 8 13.58 15.22 0.86
N PRO A 9 13.32 16.42 1.38
CA PRO A 9 14.33 17.42 1.64
C PRO A 9 15.48 16.81 2.43
N GLN A 10 16.69 17.03 1.95
CA GLN A 10 17.89 16.69 2.71
C GLN A 10 17.91 17.59 3.94
N ALA A 11 17.52 17.07 5.09
CA ALA A 11 17.98 17.66 6.34
C ALA A 11 19.51 17.59 6.32
N ASP A 12 20.17 18.71 6.65
CA ASP A 12 21.61 18.79 6.90
C ASP A 12 22.02 17.82 8.01
N ALA A 13 22.18 16.56 7.71
CA ALA A 13 22.85 15.60 8.58
C ALA A 13 23.09 14.30 7.80
N ALA A 14 24.34 14.00 7.55
CA ALA A 14 24.91 12.72 7.09
C ALA A 14 24.38 12.22 5.72
N ALA A 15 25.28 12.01 4.79
CA ALA A 15 25.00 11.41 3.48
C ALA A 15 24.13 10.14 3.63
N PRO A 16 23.05 9.98 2.86
CA PRO A 16 22.23 8.78 2.92
C PRO A 16 23.08 7.55 2.61
N ALA A 17 22.87 6.48 3.37
CA ALA A 17 23.55 5.20 3.15
C ALA A 17 23.42 4.76 1.68
N PRO A 18 24.45 4.13 1.09
CA PRO A 18 24.42 3.68 -0.30
C PRO A 18 23.30 2.65 -0.48
N GLY A 19 22.21 3.03 -1.14
CA GLY A 19 21.00 2.23 -1.34
C GLY A 19 19.70 3.03 -1.27
N ASN A 20 19.72 4.24 -0.76
CA ASN A 20 18.51 5.03 -0.46
C ASN A 20 18.24 6.19 -1.45
N ARG A 21 18.82 6.14 -2.66
CA ARG A 21 18.51 7.15 -3.68
C ARG A 21 17.22 6.80 -4.41
N PRO A 22 16.22 7.71 -4.46
CA PRO A 22 15.02 7.47 -5.25
C PRO A 22 15.40 7.26 -6.72
N GLY A 23 14.88 6.20 -7.32
CA GLY A 23 14.98 5.99 -8.76
C GLY A 23 14.00 6.92 -9.46
N VAL A 24 14.50 7.88 -10.24
CA VAL A 24 13.68 8.78 -11.06
C VAL A 24 13.81 8.34 -12.52
N ALA A 25 12.69 8.12 -13.19
CA ALA A 25 12.61 7.94 -14.63
C ALA A 25 11.75 9.07 -15.23
N HIS A 26 12.33 9.85 -16.12
CA HIS A 26 11.60 10.82 -16.95
C HIS A 26 11.14 10.10 -18.22
N ILE A 27 9.84 9.88 -18.32
CA ILE A 27 9.25 9.10 -19.41
C ILE A 27 8.95 10.01 -20.60
N ASP A 28 8.43 11.19 -20.31
CA ASP A 28 8.31 12.31 -21.25
C ASP A 28 8.29 13.62 -20.43
N PRO A 29 8.30 14.82 -21.07
CA PRO A 29 8.32 16.10 -20.36
C PRO A 29 7.18 16.28 -19.33
N ASN A 30 6.06 15.57 -19.55
CA ASN A 30 4.82 15.73 -18.78
C ASN A 30 4.51 14.51 -17.89
N MET A 31 5.41 13.52 -17.83
CA MET A 31 5.23 12.33 -16.97
C MET A 31 6.53 11.92 -16.29
N LYS A 32 6.49 11.87 -14.97
CA LYS A 32 7.60 11.40 -14.11
C LYS A 32 7.18 10.20 -13.30
N LEU A 33 8.06 9.23 -13.17
CA LEU A 33 7.94 8.11 -12.24
C LEU A 33 9.04 8.22 -11.20
N VAL A 34 8.66 8.21 -9.93
CA VAL A 34 9.60 8.21 -8.80
C VAL A 34 9.30 6.99 -7.94
N THR A 35 10.32 6.22 -7.60
CA THR A 35 10.19 5.10 -6.67
C THR A 35 11.33 5.13 -5.67
N GLY A 36 11.05 4.75 -4.43
CA GLY A 36 12.08 4.78 -3.41
C GLY A 36 11.65 4.18 -2.09
N THR A 37 12.65 4.13 -1.20
CA THR A 37 12.45 3.81 0.21
C THR A 37 13.03 4.96 1.01
N PHE A 38 12.28 5.49 1.95
CA PHE A 38 12.68 6.58 2.81
C PHE A 38 12.53 6.19 4.28
N CYS A 39 13.57 6.45 5.07
CA CYS A 39 13.55 6.30 6.52
C CYS A 39 13.75 7.69 7.12
N SER A 40 12.77 8.18 7.87
CA SER A 40 12.91 9.43 8.60
C SER A 40 13.67 9.20 9.90
N ALA A 41 14.57 10.13 10.23
CA ALA A 41 15.26 10.17 11.51
C ALA A 41 14.54 11.06 12.53
N SER A 42 13.58 11.88 12.09
CA SER A 42 12.84 12.83 12.92
C SER A 42 11.39 12.92 12.47
N GLU A 43 10.54 13.45 13.35
CA GLU A 43 9.14 13.76 13.07
C GLU A 43 8.95 15.25 12.75
N ASP A 44 9.81 15.82 11.91
CA ASP A 44 9.70 17.20 11.48
C ASP A 44 8.82 17.34 10.24
N TRP A 45 8.16 18.48 10.11
CA TRP A 45 7.38 18.82 8.92
C TRP A 45 8.28 19.32 7.81
N PHE A 46 8.17 18.70 6.64
CA PHE A 46 8.86 19.09 5.42
C PHE A 46 7.86 19.72 4.45
N GLU A 47 8.21 20.88 3.92
CA GLU A 47 7.41 21.55 2.92
C GLU A 47 7.95 21.30 1.52
N GLU A 48 7.08 21.00 0.57
CA GLU A 48 7.43 20.88 -0.84
C GLU A 48 6.36 21.54 -1.73
N PRO A 49 6.76 22.18 -2.83
CA PRO A 49 5.83 22.67 -3.82
C PRO A 49 5.04 21.53 -4.45
N LEU A 50 3.73 21.70 -4.59
CA LEU A 50 2.89 20.77 -5.33
C LEU A 50 2.99 21.07 -6.83
N GLU A 51 3.47 20.11 -7.60
CA GLU A 51 3.46 20.21 -9.06
C GLU A 51 2.02 20.21 -9.58
N ARG A 52 1.75 21.03 -10.61
CA ARG A 52 0.45 21.07 -11.29
C ARG A 52 0.19 19.76 -12.02
N GLY A 53 -1.06 19.32 -12.02
CA GLY A 53 -1.50 18.07 -12.63
C GLY A 53 -2.04 17.07 -11.62
N LEU A 54 -1.86 15.78 -11.91
CA LEU A 54 -2.29 14.67 -11.08
C LEU A 54 -1.09 13.89 -10.56
N ARG A 55 -0.97 13.80 -9.25
CA ARG A 55 0.03 12.97 -8.57
C ARG A 55 -0.64 11.71 -8.03
N LEU A 56 -0.21 10.56 -8.49
CA LEU A 56 -0.61 9.24 -8.00
C LEU A 56 0.50 8.70 -7.10
N ILE A 57 0.20 8.46 -5.83
CA ILE A 57 1.16 8.01 -4.83
C ILE A 57 0.71 6.64 -4.33
N LEU A 58 1.46 5.61 -4.65
CA LEU A 58 1.25 4.29 -4.10
C LEU A 58 2.22 4.07 -2.94
N VAL A 59 1.69 4.08 -1.72
CA VAL A 59 2.42 3.74 -0.50
C VAL A 59 2.33 2.24 -0.32
N GLN A 60 3.47 1.55 -0.35
CA GLN A 60 3.56 0.09 -0.23
C GLN A 60 3.71 -0.33 1.24
N SER A 61 4.46 0.45 2.03
CA SER A 61 4.65 0.26 3.46
C SER A 61 5.05 1.56 4.13
N GLY A 62 4.97 1.62 5.46
CA GLY A 62 5.23 2.82 6.23
C GLY A 62 4.02 3.74 6.28
N GLN A 63 4.20 4.90 6.87
CA GLN A 63 3.15 5.91 7.04
C GLN A 63 3.69 7.33 6.85
N LEU A 64 2.82 8.21 6.41
CA LEU A 64 3.08 9.65 6.37
C LEU A 64 1.81 10.43 6.72
N ARG A 65 1.97 11.60 7.31
CA ARG A 65 0.91 12.59 7.46
C ARG A 65 1.16 13.72 6.47
N CYS A 66 0.12 14.18 5.83
CA CYS A 66 0.20 15.23 4.81
C CYS A 66 -0.82 16.33 5.11
N ARG A 67 -0.37 17.58 5.01
CA ARG A 67 -1.20 18.79 5.05
C ARG A 67 -1.16 19.46 3.70
N ILE A 68 -2.33 19.73 3.15
CA ILE A 68 -2.52 20.46 1.91
C ILE A 68 -3.46 21.62 2.20
N PRO A 69 -3.20 22.85 1.66
CA PRO A 69 -4.10 23.98 1.85
C PRO A 69 -5.56 23.65 1.54
N GLY A 70 -6.48 24.12 2.37
CA GLY A 70 -7.91 23.90 2.22
C GLY A 70 -8.39 22.48 2.56
N GLN A 71 -7.51 21.56 3.00
CA GLN A 71 -7.86 20.18 3.35
C GLN A 71 -7.49 19.87 4.80
N PRO A 72 -8.22 18.94 5.46
CA PRO A 72 -7.80 18.41 6.76
C PRO A 72 -6.47 17.65 6.63
N GLU A 73 -5.79 17.44 7.75
CA GLU A 73 -4.60 16.59 7.78
C GLU A 73 -4.97 15.14 7.42
N HIS A 74 -4.21 14.54 6.51
CA HIS A 74 -4.41 13.18 6.05
C HIS A 74 -3.30 12.26 6.57
N LEU A 75 -3.70 11.18 7.24
CA LEU A 75 -2.82 10.04 7.54
C LEU A 75 -2.91 9.04 6.40
N ILE A 76 -1.77 8.73 5.81
CA ILE A 76 -1.63 7.77 4.70
C ILE A 76 -0.76 6.62 5.19
N GLU A 77 -1.33 5.45 5.31
CA GLU A 77 -0.64 4.23 5.75
C GLU A 77 -0.69 3.18 4.63
N GLY A 78 0.47 2.54 4.35
CA GLY A 78 0.56 1.51 3.32
C GLY A 78 0.00 0.14 3.76
N PRO A 79 -0.59 -0.63 2.81
CA PRO A 79 -0.65 -0.36 1.37
C PRO A 79 -1.85 0.51 0.96
N SER A 80 -1.59 1.68 0.42
CA SER A 80 -2.63 2.64 0.00
C SER A 80 -2.29 3.35 -1.31
N LEU A 81 -3.34 3.75 -2.05
CA LEU A 81 -3.27 4.68 -3.17
C LEU A 81 -3.73 6.04 -2.66
N CYS A 82 -2.88 7.05 -2.80
CA CYS A 82 -3.21 8.44 -2.57
C CYS A 82 -3.14 9.20 -3.88
N THR A 83 -4.08 10.09 -4.13
CA THR A 83 -4.09 10.95 -5.31
C THR A 83 -4.16 12.41 -4.88
N ILE A 84 -3.37 13.26 -5.53
CA ILE A 84 -3.39 14.70 -5.34
C ILE A 84 -3.60 15.34 -6.70
N ALA A 85 -4.72 16.04 -6.87
CA ALA A 85 -4.99 16.86 -8.05
C ALA A 85 -4.75 18.33 -7.71
N ASN A 86 -3.93 19.00 -8.50
CA ASN A 86 -3.52 20.38 -8.30
C ASN A 86 -3.42 21.13 -9.62
N ASP A 87 -4.02 22.33 -9.72
CA ASP A 87 -3.96 23.22 -10.88
C ASP A 87 -3.36 24.59 -10.56
N GLY A 88 -2.97 24.82 -9.30
CA GLY A 88 -2.41 26.08 -8.79
C GLY A 88 -1.00 25.96 -8.24
N ASP A 89 -0.51 27.05 -7.69
CA ASP A 89 0.79 27.14 -7.01
C ASP A 89 0.57 26.97 -5.50
N PHE A 90 0.68 25.74 -5.03
CA PHE A 90 0.48 25.37 -3.64
C PHE A 90 1.71 24.65 -3.08
N THR A 91 1.82 24.67 -1.76
CA THR A 91 2.84 23.95 -1.01
C THR A 91 2.14 22.92 -0.12
N SER A 92 2.64 21.71 -0.10
CA SER A 92 2.23 20.68 0.86
C SER A 92 3.26 20.55 1.98
N ALA A 93 2.82 20.24 3.18
CA ALA A 93 3.67 19.87 4.28
C ALA A 93 3.49 18.38 4.61
N GLN A 94 4.60 17.69 4.87
CA GLN A 94 4.59 16.24 5.11
C GLN A 94 5.44 15.90 6.33
N ILE A 95 5.02 14.88 7.07
CA ILE A 95 5.79 14.28 8.15
C ILE A 95 5.79 12.76 7.97
N TYR A 96 6.95 12.16 8.07
CA TYR A 96 7.16 10.74 7.79
C TYR A 96 7.28 9.96 9.10
N GLY A 97 6.66 8.77 9.15
CA GLY A 97 6.81 7.90 10.30
C GLY A 97 8.25 7.37 10.43
N THR A 98 8.69 7.24 11.67
CA THR A 98 10.04 6.76 12.01
C THR A 98 10.12 5.26 12.25
N ASP A 99 8.98 4.62 12.54
CA ASP A 99 8.92 3.20 12.95
C ASP A 99 9.20 2.21 11.83
N LYS A 100 8.78 2.55 10.61
CA LYS A 100 8.88 1.66 9.44
C LYS A 100 9.30 2.46 8.20
N PRO A 101 10.19 1.88 7.36
CA PRO A 101 10.55 2.51 6.10
C PRO A 101 9.33 2.77 5.22
N LEU A 102 9.18 4.02 4.78
CA LEU A 102 8.20 4.39 3.78
C LEU A 102 8.67 3.92 2.41
N ARG A 103 7.97 2.94 1.83
CA ARG A 103 8.17 2.52 0.44
C ARG A 103 7.09 3.09 -0.43
N TYR A 104 7.47 3.75 -1.51
CA TYR A 104 6.53 4.46 -2.36
C TYR A 104 6.87 4.39 -3.83
N THR A 105 5.83 4.56 -4.65
CA THR A 105 5.92 4.78 -6.08
C THR A 105 5.00 5.95 -6.42
N ILE A 106 5.54 6.98 -7.06
CA ILE A 106 4.82 8.18 -7.47
C ILE A 106 4.81 8.26 -8.99
N VAL A 107 3.63 8.46 -9.57
CA VAL A 107 3.48 8.88 -10.96
C VAL A 107 2.93 10.30 -10.94
N GLN A 108 3.71 11.24 -11.47
CA GLN A 108 3.29 12.62 -11.68
C GLN A 108 2.90 12.80 -13.15
N LEU A 109 1.69 13.25 -13.38
CA LEU A 109 1.14 13.56 -14.70
C LEU A 109 0.90 15.07 -14.77
N GLY A 110 1.60 15.75 -15.67
CA GLY A 110 1.39 17.17 -15.94
C GLY A 110 0.05 17.44 -16.63
N VAL A 111 -0.39 18.69 -16.62
CA VAL A 111 -1.69 19.10 -17.18
C VAL A 111 -1.81 18.70 -18.66
N GLU A 112 -0.77 18.88 -19.46
CA GLU A 112 -0.77 18.52 -20.88
C GLU A 112 -0.89 17.02 -21.14
N ALA A 113 -0.29 16.17 -20.24
CA ALA A 113 -0.45 14.73 -20.33
C ALA A 113 -1.88 14.29 -20.03
N LEU A 114 -2.52 14.99 -19.10
CA LEU A 114 -3.94 14.77 -18.76
C LEU A 114 -4.87 15.12 -19.92
N ASP A 115 -4.58 16.24 -20.60
CA ASP A 115 -5.41 16.70 -21.73
C ASP A 115 -5.27 15.83 -22.97
N SER A 116 -4.04 15.45 -23.31
CA SER A 116 -3.76 14.76 -24.58
C SER A 116 -3.96 13.26 -24.54
N ARG A 117 -3.71 12.61 -23.40
CA ARG A 117 -3.73 11.14 -23.28
C ARG A 117 -4.83 10.60 -22.38
N LEU A 118 -5.31 11.41 -21.44
CA LEU A 118 -6.22 11.00 -20.40
C LEU A 118 -7.46 11.90 -20.32
N GLY A 119 -7.83 12.55 -21.43
CA GLY A 119 -9.01 13.44 -21.53
C GLY A 119 -10.35 12.76 -21.15
N TRP A 120 -10.32 11.46 -20.91
CA TRP A 120 -11.42 10.65 -20.39
C TRP A 120 -11.36 10.46 -18.86
N LEU A 121 -10.32 10.96 -18.16
CA LEU A 121 -10.28 10.88 -16.69
C LEU A 121 -11.51 11.61 -16.11
N PRO A 122 -12.16 11.01 -15.10
CA PRO A 122 -13.32 11.63 -14.47
C PRO A 122 -13.00 13.06 -14.01
N GLU A 123 -13.88 14.03 -14.34
CA GLU A 123 -13.74 15.44 -13.88
C GLU A 123 -13.54 15.55 -12.36
N GLN A 124 -13.97 14.53 -11.62
CA GLN A 124 -13.77 14.42 -10.18
C GLN A 124 -12.29 14.32 -9.77
N LEU A 125 -11.44 13.80 -10.66
CA LEU A 125 -9.98 13.69 -10.45
C LEU A 125 -9.22 14.90 -11.01
N ILE A 126 -9.84 15.62 -11.96
CA ILE A 126 -9.21 16.74 -12.66
C ILE A 126 -10.21 17.90 -12.64
N ARG A 127 -10.48 18.52 -11.50
CA ARG A 127 -11.23 19.77 -11.52
C ARG A 127 -10.34 20.88 -12.03
N ARG A 128 -10.64 21.32 -13.24
CA ARG A 128 -10.17 22.58 -13.83
C ARG A 128 -11.01 23.71 -13.24
N SER A 129 -10.59 24.32 -12.19
CA SER A 129 -11.11 25.62 -11.76
C SER A 129 -10.48 26.03 -10.44
N GLY A 130 -9.38 26.77 -10.46
CA GLY A 130 -8.92 27.75 -9.47
C GLY A 130 -9.23 27.51 -7.99
N GLY A 131 -9.29 26.27 -7.54
CA GLY A 131 -9.63 25.89 -6.17
C GLY A 131 -8.48 25.18 -5.47
N ASP A 132 -8.65 24.95 -4.18
CA ASP A 132 -7.68 24.21 -3.36
C ASP A 132 -7.38 22.83 -3.92
N PRO A 133 -6.13 22.34 -3.79
CA PRO A 133 -5.75 21.00 -4.21
C PRO A 133 -6.64 19.93 -3.56
N ARG A 134 -6.92 18.87 -4.28
CA ARG A 134 -7.73 17.75 -3.76
C ARG A 134 -6.87 16.56 -3.48
N ILE A 135 -6.97 16.03 -2.26
CA ILE A 135 -6.35 14.77 -1.86
C ILE A 135 -7.42 13.71 -1.62
N MET A 136 -7.16 12.51 -2.07
CA MET A 136 -7.95 11.32 -1.74
C MET A 136 -7.00 10.17 -1.44
N SER A 137 -7.34 9.36 -0.46
CA SER A 137 -6.61 8.14 -0.14
C SER A 137 -7.56 6.96 0.05
N CYS A 138 -7.13 5.79 -0.39
CA CYS A 138 -7.88 4.55 -0.26
C CYS A 138 -6.92 3.35 -0.21
N PRO A 139 -7.35 2.20 0.33
CA PRO A 139 -6.56 0.98 0.28
C PRO A 139 -6.18 0.61 -1.16
N ALA A 140 -4.89 0.33 -1.40
CA ALA A 140 -4.40 -0.01 -2.72
C ALA A 140 -4.84 -1.42 -3.15
N PRO A 141 -5.46 -1.59 -4.33
CA PRO A 141 -5.76 -2.90 -4.90
C PRO A 141 -4.50 -3.76 -5.08
N ARG A 142 -4.62 -5.08 -4.96
CA ARG A 142 -3.50 -6.02 -5.13
C ARG A 142 -2.77 -5.89 -6.47
N ALA A 143 -3.50 -5.60 -7.54
CA ALA A 143 -2.92 -5.38 -8.86
C ALA A 143 -1.93 -4.20 -8.86
N MET A 144 -2.28 -3.09 -8.20
CA MET A 144 -1.38 -1.93 -8.07
C MET A 144 -0.18 -2.22 -7.17
N GLN A 145 -0.36 -2.99 -6.09
CA GLN A 145 0.75 -3.41 -5.22
C GLN A 145 1.76 -4.29 -5.99
N ALA A 146 1.27 -5.22 -6.81
CA ALA A 146 2.10 -6.05 -7.67
C ALA A 146 2.86 -5.20 -8.70
N LEU A 147 2.19 -4.22 -9.30
CA LEU A 147 2.79 -3.30 -10.26
C LEU A 147 3.90 -2.47 -9.63
N ALA A 148 3.68 -1.90 -8.43
CA ALA A 148 4.72 -1.18 -7.69
C ALA A 148 5.93 -2.06 -7.36
N SER A 149 5.69 -3.33 -7.02
CA SER A 149 6.77 -4.29 -6.79
C SER A 149 7.58 -4.54 -8.07
N GLN A 150 6.94 -4.68 -9.22
CA GLN A 150 7.61 -4.83 -10.52
C GLN A 150 8.45 -3.58 -10.87
N ILE A 151 7.93 -2.38 -10.61
CA ILE A 151 8.66 -1.13 -10.80
C ILE A 151 9.91 -1.08 -9.90
N ALA A 152 9.74 -1.36 -8.61
CA ALA A 152 10.82 -1.29 -7.62
C ALA A 152 11.93 -2.32 -7.86
N THR A 153 11.60 -3.48 -8.44
CA THR A 153 12.56 -4.57 -8.71
C THR A 153 13.08 -4.60 -10.15
N CYS A 154 12.81 -3.57 -10.94
CA CYS A 154 13.25 -3.49 -12.33
C CYS A 154 14.79 -3.49 -12.42
N GLN A 155 15.35 -4.49 -13.10
CA GLN A 155 16.80 -4.65 -13.32
C GLN A 155 17.26 -4.16 -14.69
N MET A 156 16.34 -3.67 -15.53
CA MET A 156 16.68 -3.13 -16.84
C MET A 156 17.51 -1.86 -16.71
N LEU A 157 18.34 -1.55 -17.72
CA LEU A 157 19.22 -0.40 -17.75
C LEU A 157 19.00 0.43 -19.03
N GLY A 158 19.40 1.70 -18.99
CA GLY A 158 19.38 2.60 -20.15
C GLY A 158 17.98 2.81 -20.74
N PRO A 159 17.87 3.08 -22.03
CA PRO A 159 16.60 3.41 -22.70
C PRO A 159 15.53 2.33 -22.58
N THR A 160 15.93 1.06 -22.51
CA THR A 160 14.99 -0.06 -22.30
C THR A 160 14.32 0.00 -20.93
N ARG A 161 15.05 0.43 -19.89
CA ARG A 161 14.50 0.68 -18.57
C ARG A 161 13.46 1.78 -18.62
N ASP A 162 13.76 2.89 -19.28
CA ASP A 162 12.86 4.05 -19.36
C ASP A 162 11.58 3.69 -20.11
N LEU A 163 11.69 2.92 -21.19
CA LEU A 163 10.52 2.41 -21.91
C LEU A 163 9.66 1.47 -21.06
N TYR A 164 10.29 0.54 -20.32
CA TYR A 164 9.59 -0.38 -19.43
C TYR A 164 8.88 0.36 -18.30
N LEU A 165 9.59 1.26 -17.62
CA LEU A 165 9.03 2.05 -16.53
C LEU A 165 7.94 3.00 -17.02
N GLY A 166 8.06 3.53 -18.24
CA GLY A 166 7.02 4.32 -18.91
C GLY A 166 5.73 3.53 -19.10
N GLY A 167 5.85 2.32 -19.63
CA GLY A 167 4.71 1.41 -19.76
C GLY A 167 4.06 1.11 -18.41
N LYS A 168 4.86 0.88 -17.37
CA LYS A 168 4.36 0.61 -16.01
C LYS A 168 3.70 1.84 -15.35
N ALA A 169 4.19 3.05 -15.61
CA ALA A 169 3.57 4.27 -15.14
C ALA A 169 2.19 4.50 -15.80
N LEU A 170 2.08 4.25 -17.10
CA LEU A 170 0.80 4.31 -17.83
C LEU A 170 -0.19 3.23 -17.34
N GLU A 171 0.29 2.01 -17.09
CA GLU A 171 -0.53 0.94 -16.52
C GLU A 171 -1.05 1.32 -15.13
N LEU A 172 -0.20 1.90 -14.26
CA LEU A 172 -0.61 2.38 -12.95
C LEU A 172 -1.64 3.52 -13.06
N ALA A 173 -1.44 4.46 -13.97
CA ALA A 173 -2.38 5.54 -14.21
C ALA A 173 -3.74 5.01 -14.67
N ALA A 174 -3.77 4.07 -15.61
CA ALA A 174 -5.00 3.46 -16.11
C ALA A 174 -5.76 2.68 -15.03
N LEU A 175 -5.06 1.85 -14.25
CA LEU A 175 -5.66 1.11 -13.13
C LEU A 175 -6.19 2.06 -12.05
N SER A 176 -5.45 3.14 -11.75
CA SER A 176 -5.90 4.16 -10.79
C SER A 176 -7.15 4.89 -11.28
N ALA A 177 -7.18 5.26 -12.54
CA ALA A 177 -8.34 5.92 -13.14
C ALA A 177 -9.57 5.01 -13.14
N GLN A 178 -9.45 3.75 -13.56
CA GLN A 178 -10.52 2.76 -13.54
C GLN A 178 -11.04 2.53 -12.10
N PHE A 179 -10.12 2.41 -11.13
CA PHE A 179 -10.48 2.21 -9.74
C PHE A 179 -11.23 3.41 -9.15
N LEU A 180 -10.79 4.62 -9.46
CA LEU A 180 -11.34 5.86 -8.94
C LEU A 180 -12.64 6.30 -9.67
N SER A 181 -12.77 5.97 -10.97
CA SER A 181 -14.04 6.21 -11.72
C SER A 181 -15.16 5.30 -11.27
N GLY A 182 -14.84 4.22 -10.55
CA GLY A 182 -15.83 3.20 -10.20
C GLY A 182 -16.23 2.30 -11.38
N GLU A 183 -15.66 2.52 -12.57
CA GLU A 183 -15.84 1.65 -13.73
C GLU A 183 -15.11 0.33 -13.49
N GLY A 184 -15.86 -0.72 -13.28
CA GLY A 184 -15.32 -2.04 -12.92
C GLY A 184 -15.46 -2.41 -11.45
N ARG A 185 -16.13 -1.60 -10.65
CA ARG A 185 -16.65 -2.11 -9.38
C ARG A 185 -17.71 -3.15 -9.67
N PRO A 186 -17.50 -4.42 -9.27
CA PRO A 186 -18.67 -5.29 -9.10
C PRO A 186 -19.60 -4.55 -8.14
N VAL A 187 -20.89 -4.38 -8.57
CA VAL A 187 -22.05 -3.96 -7.79
C VAL A 187 -21.73 -3.56 -6.35
N GLU A 188 -21.97 -2.30 -5.99
CA GLU A 188 -21.93 -1.68 -4.66
C GLU A 188 -21.53 -2.64 -3.53
N GLU A 189 -20.25 -2.65 -3.19
CA GLU A 189 -19.87 -3.23 -1.90
C GLU A 189 -20.53 -2.38 -0.81
N PRO A 190 -21.36 -2.98 0.05
CA PRO A 190 -22.09 -2.24 1.07
C PRO A 190 -21.10 -1.40 1.89
N ARG A 191 -21.44 -0.13 2.07
CA ARG A 191 -20.68 0.76 2.96
C ARG A 191 -20.61 0.08 4.33
N ILE A 192 -19.41 -0.26 4.76
CA ILE A 192 -19.22 -0.87 6.09
C ILE A 192 -19.40 0.25 7.10
N THR A 193 -20.37 0.12 7.99
CA THR A 193 -20.59 1.06 9.11
C THR A 193 -19.55 0.87 10.20
N CYS A 194 -19.34 1.87 11.07
CA CYS A 194 -18.43 1.75 12.21
C CYS A 194 -18.76 0.51 13.07
N SER A 195 -20.05 0.25 13.33
CA SER A 195 -20.49 -0.95 14.06
C SER A 195 -20.13 -2.27 13.36
N GLU A 196 -20.12 -2.29 12.03
CA GLU A 196 -19.69 -3.46 11.26
C GLU A 196 -18.19 -3.65 11.27
N VAL A 197 -17.42 -2.57 11.28
CA VAL A 197 -15.95 -2.63 11.48
C VAL A 197 -15.63 -3.24 12.84
N GLU A 198 -16.30 -2.83 13.91
CA GLU A 198 -16.14 -3.41 15.24
C GLU A 198 -16.44 -4.91 15.26
N ARG A 199 -17.55 -5.34 14.61
CA ARG A 199 -17.91 -6.77 14.48
C ARG A 199 -16.88 -7.55 13.67
N ILE A 200 -16.29 -6.94 12.64
CA ILE A 200 -15.23 -7.56 11.83
C ILE A 200 -13.95 -7.72 12.66
N HIS A 201 -13.61 -6.75 13.51
CA HIS A 201 -12.52 -6.88 14.46
C HIS A 201 -12.80 -7.97 15.50
N ALA A 202 -14.01 -8.04 16.05
CA ALA A 202 -14.42 -9.11 16.95
C ALA A 202 -14.33 -10.50 16.29
N ALA A 203 -14.68 -10.61 15.01
CA ALA A 203 -14.50 -11.84 14.25
C ALA A 203 -13.03 -12.24 14.12
N ARG A 204 -12.12 -11.28 13.86
CA ARG A 204 -10.67 -11.51 13.85
C ARG A 204 -10.21 -12.05 15.21
N ASP A 205 -10.64 -11.44 16.31
CA ASP A 205 -10.21 -11.83 17.65
C ASP A 205 -10.67 -13.26 18.02
N LEU A 206 -11.89 -13.62 17.66
CA LEU A 206 -12.39 -14.98 17.79
C LEU A 206 -11.60 -15.99 16.94
N LEU A 207 -11.20 -15.60 15.74
CA LEU A 207 -10.43 -16.45 14.82
C LEU A 207 -9.01 -16.67 15.33
N VAL A 208 -8.35 -15.62 15.80
CA VAL A 208 -6.98 -15.64 16.34
C VAL A 208 -6.93 -16.35 17.70
N GLY A 209 -7.99 -16.24 18.51
CA GLY A 209 -8.10 -16.96 19.79
C GLY A 209 -8.30 -18.47 19.65
N ALA A 210 -8.59 -18.97 18.46
CA ALA A 210 -8.86 -20.40 18.20
C ALA A 210 -7.97 -20.95 17.06
N LEU A 211 -6.64 -20.75 17.17
CA LEU A 211 -5.70 -21.12 16.11
C LEU A 211 -5.72 -22.60 15.73
N GLN A 212 -5.89 -23.49 16.69
CA GLN A 212 -5.89 -24.94 16.45
C GLN A 212 -7.18 -25.39 15.77
N GLU A 213 -8.31 -24.96 16.30
CA GLU A 213 -9.65 -25.32 15.84
C GLU A 213 -10.47 -24.06 15.53
N PRO A 214 -10.22 -23.41 14.41
CA PRO A 214 -10.92 -22.18 14.07
C PRO A 214 -12.39 -22.46 13.78
N PRO A 215 -13.31 -21.57 14.19
CA PRO A 215 -14.72 -21.68 13.87
C PRO A 215 -14.93 -21.63 12.35
N SER A 216 -15.97 -22.32 11.87
CA SER A 216 -16.41 -22.18 10.48
C SER A 216 -16.84 -20.74 10.18
N LEU A 217 -16.87 -20.38 8.90
CA LEU A 217 -17.30 -19.05 8.47
C LEU A 217 -18.72 -18.72 8.97
N ASP A 218 -19.63 -19.70 8.90
CA ASP A 218 -21.01 -19.54 9.36
C ASP A 218 -21.09 -19.35 10.87
N THR A 219 -20.31 -20.13 11.62
CA THR A 219 -20.21 -20.00 13.09
C THR A 219 -19.62 -18.65 13.48
N LEU A 220 -18.57 -18.21 12.77
CA LEU A 220 -17.91 -16.93 13.02
C LEU A 220 -18.88 -15.77 12.75
N ALA A 221 -19.56 -15.80 11.61
CA ALA A 221 -20.55 -14.81 11.23
C ALA A 221 -21.72 -14.71 12.22
N SER A 222 -22.23 -15.88 12.65
CA SER A 222 -23.29 -15.95 13.66
C SER A 222 -22.85 -15.32 14.99
N ARG A 223 -21.63 -15.62 15.46
CA ARG A 223 -21.12 -15.10 16.74
C ARG A 223 -20.99 -13.57 16.76
N VAL A 224 -20.69 -12.96 15.60
CA VAL A 224 -20.57 -11.50 15.50
C VAL A 224 -21.83 -10.82 14.95
N GLY A 225 -22.92 -11.59 14.77
CA GLY A 225 -24.19 -11.05 14.29
C GLY A 225 -24.14 -10.50 12.87
N MET A 226 -23.37 -11.14 11.98
CA MET A 226 -23.23 -10.75 10.58
C MET A 226 -23.65 -11.89 9.63
N ASN A 227 -24.06 -11.53 8.41
CA ASN A 227 -24.21 -12.50 7.35
C ASN A 227 -22.84 -12.97 6.85
N PRO A 228 -22.59 -14.27 6.56
CA PRO A 228 -21.31 -14.79 6.09
C PRO A 228 -20.75 -14.08 4.85
N ARG A 229 -21.61 -13.73 3.88
CA ARG A 229 -21.20 -12.96 2.69
C ARG A 229 -20.70 -11.56 3.07
N LYS A 230 -21.43 -10.88 3.97
CA LYS A 230 -21.08 -9.55 4.45
C LYS A 230 -19.82 -9.57 5.30
N LEU A 231 -19.65 -10.59 6.16
CA LEU A 231 -18.42 -10.82 6.91
C LEU A 231 -17.23 -11.03 5.96
N THR A 232 -17.35 -11.88 4.94
CA THR A 232 -16.28 -12.16 3.98
C THR A 232 -15.86 -10.90 3.21
N ALA A 233 -16.83 -10.13 2.71
CA ALA A 233 -16.57 -8.88 1.99
C ALA A 233 -15.94 -7.84 2.92
N GLY A 234 -16.50 -7.66 4.12
CA GLY A 234 -16.01 -6.73 5.12
C GLY A 234 -14.61 -7.09 5.63
N PHE A 235 -14.35 -8.36 5.85
CA PHE A 235 -13.04 -8.84 6.29
C PHE A 235 -11.94 -8.54 5.26
N ARG A 236 -12.24 -8.75 3.95
CA ARG A 236 -11.33 -8.36 2.87
C ARG A 236 -11.08 -6.86 2.84
N LYS A 237 -12.11 -6.07 3.10
CA LYS A 237 -12.03 -4.61 3.07
C LYS A 237 -11.23 -4.04 4.25
N VAL A 238 -11.40 -4.61 5.46
CA VAL A 238 -10.72 -4.16 6.67
C VAL A 238 -9.29 -4.70 6.76
N PHE A 239 -9.07 -5.98 6.42
CA PHE A 239 -7.78 -6.65 6.59
C PHE A 239 -7.05 -6.99 5.29
N GLY A 240 -7.61 -6.67 4.13
CA GLY A 240 -6.98 -6.93 2.82
C GLY A 240 -6.90 -8.41 2.42
N ALA A 241 -7.44 -9.33 3.23
CA ALA A 241 -7.35 -10.78 3.02
C ALA A 241 -8.70 -11.46 3.26
N SER A 242 -8.87 -12.67 2.72
CA SER A 242 -10.02 -13.51 3.12
C SER A 242 -9.87 -13.95 4.59
N VAL A 243 -10.98 -14.30 5.25
CA VAL A 243 -10.97 -14.74 6.65
C VAL A 243 -9.92 -15.82 6.93
N PHE A 244 -9.92 -16.88 6.14
CA PHE A 244 -8.96 -17.98 6.33
C PHE A 244 -7.56 -17.68 5.74
N GLY A 245 -7.45 -16.76 4.77
CA GLY A 245 -6.17 -16.27 4.30
C GLY A 245 -5.44 -15.45 5.37
N TYR A 246 -6.19 -14.63 6.11
CA TYR A 246 -5.67 -13.91 7.27
C TYR A 246 -5.23 -14.86 8.38
N LEU A 247 -6.05 -15.86 8.70
CA LEU A 247 -5.69 -16.88 9.70
C LEU A 247 -4.40 -17.62 9.32
N GLN A 248 -4.27 -18.01 8.06
CA GLN A 248 -3.07 -18.68 7.56
C GLN A 248 -1.81 -17.82 7.75
N GLU A 249 -1.89 -16.56 7.37
CA GLU A 249 -0.78 -15.62 7.54
C GLU A 249 -0.44 -15.40 9.02
N TYR A 250 -1.46 -15.21 9.85
CA TYR A 250 -1.29 -15.04 11.28
C TYR A 250 -0.63 -16.26 11.94
N ARG A 251 -1.06 -17.49 11.60
CA ARG A 251 -0.46 -18.74 12.06
C ARG A 251 1.03 -18.83 11.72
N LEU A 252 1.40 -18.46 10.49
CA LEU A 252 2.79 -18.50 10.05
C LEU A 252 3.64 -17.43 10.74
N CYS A 253 3.09 -16.23 10.95
CA CYS A 253 3.76 -15.18 11.71
C CYS A 253 4.01 -15.58 13.16
N GLU A 254 2.99 -16.15 13.82
CA GLU A 254 3.10 -16.61 15.20
C GLU A 254 4.08 -17.79 15.34
N ALA A 255 4.05 -18.73 14.40
CA ALA A 255 5.02 -19.81 14.33
C ALA A 255 6.46 -19.30 14.16
N HIS A 256 6.67 -18.31 13.30
CA HIS A 256 7.97 -17.69 13.13
C HIS A 256 8.47 -17.05 14.44
N ARG A 257 7.59 -16.30 15.13
CA ARG A 257 7.91 -15.72 16.44
C ARG A 257 8.31 -16.80 17.45
N MET A 258 7.51 -17.88 17.57
CA MET A 258 7.82 -18.99 18.48
C MET A 258 9.15 -19.68 18.17
N LEU A 259 9.51 -19.82 16.90
CA LEU A 259 10.78 -20.43 16.49
C LEU A 259 11.99 -19.54 16.76
N CYS A 260 11.81 -18.21 16.78
CA CYS A 260 12.85 -17.26 17.12
C CYS A 260 13.06 -17.10 18.64
N ASP A 261 11.99 -17.16 19.42
CA ASP A 261 12.00 -16.83 20.86
C ASP A 261 12.17 -18.05 21.78
N GLU A 262 11.84 -19.26 21.30
CA GLU A 262 11.82 -20.48 22.10
C GLU A 262 12.70 -21.57 21.46
N GLU A 263 13.39 -22.38 22.28
CA GLU A 263 13.97 -23.66 21.84
C GLU A 263 12.90 -24.73 21.55
N ALA A 264 11.78 -24.30 20.95
CA ALA A 264 10.65 -25.17 20.72
C ALA A 264 10.87 -26.10 19.53
N ASN A 265 10.50 -27.37 19.66
CA ASN A 265 10.52 -28.32 18.56
C ASN A 265 9.55 -27.86 17.44
N VAL A 266 10.03 -27.89 16.19
CA VAL A 266 9.27 -27.51 15.00
C VAL A 266 7.87 -28.20 14.95
N SER A 267 7.81 -29.48 15.32
CA SER A 267 6.53 -30.22 15.37
C SER A 267 5.58 -29.66 16.43
N THR A 268 6.10 -29.28 17.59
CA THR A 268 5.31 -28.67 18.67
C THR A 268 4.75 -27.31 18.23
N VAL A 269 5.58 -26.49 17.59
CA VAL A 269 5.14 -25.19 17.04
C VAL A 269 4.05 -25.39 15.99
N ALA A 270 4.25 -26.35 15.06
CA ALA A 270 3.26 -26.66 14.03
C ALA A 270 1.88 -26.96 14.65
N TYR A 271 1.81 -27.84 15.64
CA TYR A 271 0.54 -28.17 16.31
C TYR A 271 -0.05 -26.97 17.06
N ARG A 272 0.79 -26.20 17.78
CA ARG A 272 0.30 -25.01 18.50
C ARG A 272 -0.38 -23.99 17.59
N VAL A 273 0.11 -23.83 16.38
CA VAL A 273 -0.49 -22.91 15.41
C VAL A 273 -1.53 -23.56 14.49
N GLY A 274 -1.90 -24.82 14.75
CA GLY A 274 -2.99 -25.51 14.05
C GLY A 274 -2.63 -26.09 12.69
N TYR A 275 -1.37 -26.53 12.52
CA TYR A 275 -0.89 -27.28 11.36
C TYR A 275 -0.45 -28.70 11.75
N SER A 276 -0.57 -29.65 10.82
CA SER A 276 0.26 -30.83 10.88
C SER A 276 1.70 -30.49 10.50
N PRO A 277 2.74 -31.17 11.06
CA PRO A 277 4.15 -30.85 10.78
C PRO A 277 4.51 -30.83 9.28
N ALA A 278 3.94 -31.75 8.49
CA ALA A 278 4.18 -31.83 7.05
C ALA A 278 3.61 -30.60 6.31
N HIS A 279 2.37 -30.24 6.57
CA HIS A 279 1.74 -29.06 5.97
C HIS A 279 2.37 -27.76 6.45
N PHE A 280 2.82 -27.72 7.72
CA PHE A 280 3.53 -26.57 8.27
C PHE A 280 4.80 -26.27 7.51
N SER A 281 5.66 -27.28 7.31
CA SER A 281 6.95 -27.11 6.62
C SER A 281 6.76 -26.58 5.19
N ILE A 282 5.76 -27.07 4.48
CA ILE A 282 5.42 -26.62 3.11
C ILE A 282 4.93 -25.16 3.14
N ALA A 283 3.98 -24.84 4.01
CA ALA A 283 3.39 -23.52 4.10
C ALA A 283 4.43 -22.48 4.56
N PHE A 284 5.25 -22.82 5.52
CA PHE A 284 6.32 -21.99 6.06
C PHE A 284 7.39 -21.66 5.00
N ARG A 285 7.89 -22.69 4.31
CA ARG A 285 8.86 -22.52 3.22
C ARG A 285 8.29 -21.68 2.08
N LYS A 286 7.02 -21.88 1.73
CA LYS A 286 6.34 -21.06 0.72
C LYS A 286 6.28 -19.59 1.13
N ARG A 287 6.16 -19.31 2.43
CA ARG A 287 6.00 -17.95 2.96
C ARG A 287 7.34 -17.23 3.17
N TYR A 288 8.34 -17.93 3.73
CA TYR A 288 9.60 -17.35 4.15
C TYR A 288 10.81 -17.73 3.27
N GLY A 289 10.66 -18.67 2.34
CA GLY A 289 11.74 -19.12 1.46
C GLY A 289 12.70 -20.15 2.08
N ILE A 290 12.64 -20.33 3.41
CA ILE A 290 13.48 -21.24 4.20
C ILE A 290 12.63 -22.24 4.98
N SER A 291 13.20 -23.35 5.39
CA SER A 291 12.47 -24.32 6.23
C SER A 291 12.39 -23.85 7.68
N PRO A 292 11.39 -24.31 8.47
CA PRO A 292 11.29 -23.94 9.90
C PRO A 292 12.52 -24.33 10.73
N SER A 293 13.24 -25.37 10.32
CA SER A 293 14.46 -25.85 10.99
C SER A 293 15.70 -24.99 10.71
N GLU A 294 15.65 -24.12 9.70
CA GLU A 294 16.75 -23.22 9.34
C GLU A 294 16.68 -21.87 10.08
N ILE A 295 15.66 -21.62 10.88
CA ILE A 295 15.54 -20.40 11.70
C ILE A 295 16.38 -20.47 12.98
N ARG A 296 16.90 -21.64 13.33
CA ARG A 296 17.74 -21.88 14.52
C ARG A 296 19.18 -21.48 14.31
#